data_1f04d5ba973e6054d0b5d8a5888b08e5
#
_entry.id   1f04d5ba973e6054d0b5d8a5888b08e5
#
_cell.length_a   1.000
_cell.length_b   1.000
_cell.length_c   1.000
_cell.angle_alpha   90.00
_cell.angle_beta   90.00
_cell.angle_gamma   90.00
#
_symmetry.space_group_name_H-M   'P 1'
#
loop_
_entity.id
_entity.type
_entity.pdbx_description
1 polymer ?
#
loop_
_entity_poly.entity_id
_entity_poly.type
_entity_poly.pdbx_seq_one_letter_code
_entity_poly.pdbx_strand_id
1 'polypeptide(L)'
;LLSSIIDAFKVPELRKKILFTLSILALYRLGSYIPVPGVPFKAFAAAFQDSGVSMTMLDLFSGGALSNFSVFSLGIMPYITASIIMQLMQGVIPAVGRWAREGETGRRKITQITRYLTLVLGLINAIGYLLLFKSSAYGVVFTDQIPEIVTDIIVVFTLVAGTAFIMWMGELITQRGIGNGMSLIIFVSIVSRVPSAIFQSINLTADKGMGIAITLLIIAVVLVCVPLIIFVERAQRRIPVNYAKRVQGRKMMGGQSTYIPLKVNAAGVIPIIFASCLIYFPAQLAALFNVSWLTSFANAVSTGWVNWILTVLLIVFFAYFYTSMVFNPEETADNIRKQGGFIPGIRPGSATVTYIKNVLRYVTLPGGLFIAAIAVLPTIIFYFTGNQLIQSFGGTSILIMIGVALDTMNKVESQLKMHNYDGFFK
;
A
#
# COMPACT_ATOMS: atom_id res chain seq x y z
N LEU A 1 5.90 14.72 17.12
CA LEU A 1 6.15 13.47 16.37
C LEU A 1 7.45 12.79 16.83
N LEU A 2 8.60 13.46 16.79
CA LEU A 2 9.88 12.89 17.25
C LEU A 2 9.87 12.58 18.75
N SER A 3 9.27 13.44 19.58
CA SER A 3 9.10 13.18 21.02
C SER A 3 8.29 11.92 21.29
N SER A 4 7.20 11.69 20.53
CA SER A 4 6.35 10.50 20.70
C SER A 4 7.10 9.19 20.38
N ILE A 5 8.04 9.21 19.42
CA ILE A 5 8.88 8.04 19.12
C ILE A 5 9.85 7.77 20.28
N ILE A 6 10.53 8.82 20.77
CA ILE A 6 11.47 8.70 21.90
C ILE A 6 10.76 8.17 23.15
N ASP A 7 9.56 8.67 23.42
CA ASP A 7 8.75 8.22 24.56
C ASP A 7 8.24 6.79 24.38
N ALA A 8 7.93 6.36 23.14
CA ALA A 8 7.57 4.98 22.85
C ALA A 8 8.71 3.98 23.16
N PHE A 9 9.97 4.37 22.95
CA PHE A 9 11.12 3.54 23.32
C PHE A 9 11.34 3.41 24.83
N LYS A 10 10.84 4.35 25.63
CA LYS A 10 10.90 4.27 27.11
C LYS A 10 9.94 3.23 27.68
N VAL A 11 8.84 2.93 26.98
CA VAL A 11 7.85 1.94 27.39
C VAL A 11 8.31 0.53 26.98
N PRO A 12 8.56 -0.40 27.94
CA PRO A 12 9.15 -1.72 27.63
C PRO A 12 8.33 -2.56 26.65
N GLU A 13 7.00 -2.50 26.73
CA GLU A 13 6.10 -3.25 25.84
C GLU A 13 6.15 -2.73 24.40
N LEU A 14 6.11 -1.41 24.22
CA LEU A 14 6.20 -0.79 22.90
C LEU A 14 7.58 -1.00 22.29
N ARG A 15 8.65 -0.90 23.10
CA ARG A 15 10.00 -1.19 22.65
C ARG A 15 10.14 -2.62 22.11
N LYS A 16 9.58 -3.62 22.80
CA LYS A 16 9.59 -5.02 22.33
C LYS A 16 8.88 -5.15 20.98
N LYS A 17 7.71 -4.53 20.81
CA LYS A 17 6.95 -4.56 19.55
C LYS A 17 7.69 -3.86 18.40
N ILE A 18 8.34 -2.70 18.68
CA ILE A 18 9.14 -1.98 17.69
C ILE A 18 10.33 -2.82 17.25
N LEU A 19 11.11 -3.36 18.20
CA LEU A 19 12.27 -4.20 17.91
C LEU A 19 11.88 -5.46 17.13
N PHE A 20 10.76 -6.10 17.49
CA PHE A 20 10.24 -7.24 16.76
C PHE A 20 9.90 -6.88 15.32
N THR A 21 9.20 -5.77 15.10
CA THR A 21 8.88 -5.28 13.75
C THR A 21 10.15 -5.02 12.93
N LEU A 22 11.12 -4.31 13.51
CA LEU A 22 12.39 -4.03 12.83
C LEU A 22 13.19 -5.30 12.52
N SER A 23 13.18 -6.30 13.41
CA SER A 23 13.85 -7.58 13.18
C SER A 23 13.24 -8.34 11.99
N ILE A 24 11.92 -8.38 11.89
CA ILE A 24 11.26 -9.04 10.75
C ILE A 24 11.53 -8.26 9.44
N LEU A 25 11.51 -6.93 9.47
CA LEU A 25 11.83 -6.12 8.30
C LEU A 25 13.30 -6.30 7.86
N ALA A 26 14.23 -6.48 8.79
CA ALA A 26 15.61 -6.82 8.50
C ALA A 26 15.73 -8.21 7.86
N LEU A 27 15.02 -9.23 8.38
CA LEU A 27 14.95 -10.57 7.78
C LEU A 27 14.38 -10.52 6.35
N TYR A 28 13.31 -9.75 6.13
CA TYR A 28 12.77 -9.53 4.79
C TYR A 28 13.83 -8.96 3.85
N ARG A 29 14.61 -7.99 4.34
CA ARG A 29 15.65 -7.36 3.54
C ARG A 29 16.79 -8.32 3.21
N LEU A 30 17.22 -9.15 4.16
CA LEU A 30 18.21 -10.19 3.91
C LEU A 30 17.73 -11.20 2.85
N GLY A 31 16.49 -11.65 2.94
CA GLY A 31 15.91 -12.58 1.95
C GLY A 31 15.81 -12.00 0.54
N SER A 32 15.73 -10.68 0.38
CA SER A 32 15.73 -10.02 -0.93
C SER A 32 17.07 -10.09 -1.67
N TYR A 33 18.13 -10.51 -1.01
CA TYR A 33 19.47 -10.73 -1.60
C TYR A 33 19.82 -12.21 -1.82
N ILE A 34 18.98 -13.14 -1.35
CA ILE A 34 19.22 -14.59 -1.53
C ILE A 34 18.73 -14.96 -2.93
N PRO A 35 19.63 -15.31 -3.88
CA PRO A 35 19.23 -15.65 -5.24
C PRO A 35 18.48 -16.99 -5.27
N VAL A 36 17.59 -17.13 -6.26
CA VAL A 36 16.91 -18.41 -6.53
C VAL A 36 17.92 -19.44 -7.04
N PRO A 37 17.94 -20.67 -6.51
CA PRO A 37 18.83 -21.71 -6.97
C PRO A 37 18.62 -22.02 -8.47
N GLY A 38 19.70 -22.22 -9.21
CA GLY A 38 19.66 -22.58 -10.63
C GLY A 38 19.60 -21.39 -11.60
N VAL A 39 19.63 -20.14 -11.12
CA VAL A 39 19.61 -18.95 -11.97
C VAL A 39 20.97 -18.24 -11.93
N PRO A 40 21.64 -18.02 -13.07
CA PRO A 40 22.90 -17.30 -13.11
C PRO A 40 22.67 -15.79 -12.88
N PHE A 41 22.99 -15.33 -11.69
CA PHE A 41 22.76 -13.96 -11.20
C PHE A 41 23.30 -12.88 -12.16
N LYS A 42 24.53 -13.04 -12.68
CA LYS A 42 25.16 -12.03 -13.56
C LYS A 42 24.44 -11.88 -14.91
N ALA A 43 24.03 -13.00 -15.52
CA ALA A 43 23.31 -13.00 -16.79
C ALA A 43 21.91 -12.39 -16.62
N PHE A 44 21.25 -12.71 -15.51
CA PHE A 44 19.93 -12.17 -15.19
C PHE A 44 19.98 -10.64 -14.96
N ALA A 45 20.94 -10.15 -14.18
CA ALA A 45 21.07 -8.73 -13.88
C ALA A 45 21.36 -7.89 -15.17
N ALA A 46 22.13 -8.44 -16.11
CA ALA A 46 22.36 -7.80 -17.41
C ALA A 46 21.07 -7.74 -18.25
N ALA A 47 20.36 -8.87 -18.38
CA ALA A 47 19.09 -8.94 -19.11
C ALA A 47 18.00 -8.03 -18.51
N PHE A 48 18.01 -7.87 -17.18
CA PHE A 48 17.05 -7.03 -16.47
C PHE A 48 17.29 -5.54 -16.74
N GLN A 49 18.51 -5.07 -16.91
CA GLN A 49 18.83 -3.67 -17.22
C GLN A 49 18.31 -3.24 -18.59
N ASP A 50 18.22 -4.16 -19.56
CA ASP A 50 17.69 -3.92 -20.90
C ASP A 50 16.15 -4.03 -20.95
N SER A 51 15.53 -4.53 -19.88
CA SER A 51 14.09 -4.74 -19.79
C SER A 51 13.34 -3.47 -19.38
N GLY A 52 12.85 -2.72 -20.26
CA GLY A 52 12.07 -1.46 -20.15
C GLY A 52 11.33 -1.09 -18.83
N VAL A 53 10.60 0.00 -18.91
CA VAL A 53 9.93 0.73 -17.79
C VAL A 53 9.02 -0.15 -16.93
N SER A 54 8.29 -1.11 -17.53
CA SER A 54 7.30 -1.94 -16.80
C SER A 54 7.95 -2.85 -15.75
N MET A 55 9.13 -3.42 -16.06
CA MET A 55 9.85 -4.28 -15.11
C MET A 55 10.44 -3.50 -13.94
N THR A 56 10.91 -2.28 -14.19
CA THR A 56 11.45 -1.41 -13.14
C THR A 56 10.38 -1.04 -12.11
N MET A 57 9.13 -0.85 -12.54
CA MET A 57 8.01 -0.56 -11.65
C MET A 57 7.63 -1.78 -10.78
N LEU A 58 7.61 -2.99 -11.34
CA LEU A 58 7.38 -4.22 -10.57
C LEU A 58 8.48 -4.43 -9.53
N ASP A 59 9.72 -4.15 -9.90
CA ASP A 59 10.87 -4.27 -9.01
C ASP A 59 10.85 -3.25 -7.85
N LEU A 60 10.20 -2.11 -8.02
CA LEU A 60 9.99 -1.13 -6.97
C LEU A 60 9.17 -1.70 -5.81
N PHE A 61 8.11 -2.45 -6.09
CA PHE A 61 7.29 -3.12 -5.07
C PHE A 61 7.99 -4.33 -4.45
N SER A 62 8.91 -4.97 -5.17
CA SER A 62 9.74 -6.05 -4.62
C SER A 62 10.96 -5.55 -3.84
N GLY A 63 11.25 -4.24 -3.91
CA GLY A 63 12.39 -3.62 -3.24
C GLY A 63 13.76 -4.03 -3.79
N GLY A 64 13.85 -4.36 -5.09
CA GLY A 64 15.06 -4.84 -5.73
C GLY A 64 15.23 -6.36 -5.71
N ALA A 65 14.27 -7.07 -5.18
CA ALA A 65 14.30 -8.53 -5.16
C ALA A 65 14.14 -9.12 -6.56
N LEU A 66 13.36 -8.47 -7.44
CA LEU A 66 13.16 -8.91 -8.82
C LEU A 66 14.42 -8.71 -9.67
N SER A 67 15.09 -7.56 -9.55
CA SER A 67 16.32 -7.30 -10.28
C SER A 67 17.46 -8.26 -9.89
N ASN A 68 17.41 -8.80 -8.68
CA ASN A 68 18.36 -9.82 -8.19
C ASN A 68 17.87 -11.26 -8.39
N PHE A 69 16.68 -11.45 -8.97
CA PHE A 69 15.98 -12.75 -9.03
C PHE A 69 16.11 -13.54 -7.72
N SER A 70 15.76 -12.89 -6.63
CA SER A 70 15.85 -13.48 -5.29
C SER A 70 14.63 -14.34 -4.97
N VAL A 71 14.69 -15.07 -3.88
CA VAL A 71 13.56 -15.85 -3.34
C VAL A 71 12.31 -14.97 -3.17
N PHE A 72 12.47 -13.67 -2.95
CA PHE A 72 11.40 -12.72 -2.77
C PHE A 72 11.07 -11.89 -4.02
N SER A 73 11.44 -12.35 -5.22
CA SER A 73 11.22 -11.61 -6.49
C SER A 73 9.76 -11.29 -6.77
N LEU A 74 8.83 -12.18 -6.41
CA LEU A 74 7.39 -11.90 -6.53
C LEU A 74 6.91 -10.81 -5.55
N GLY A 75 7.69 -10.56 -4.49
CA GLY A 75 7.33 -9.59 -3.47
C GLY A 75 5.99 -9.88 -2.82
N ILE A 76 5.30 -8.80 -2.44
CA ILE A 76 3.99 -8.84 -1.77
C ILE A 76 2.82 -8.74 -2.76
N MET A 77 3.09 -8.53 -4.07
CA MET A 77 2.07 -8.27 -5.08
C MET A 77 0.96 -9.33 -5.16
N PRO A 78 1.25 -10.66 -5.12
CA PRO A 78 0.19 -11.68 -5.14
C PRO A 78 -0.77 -11.56 -3.96
N TYR A 79 -0.26 -11.21 -2.78
CA TYR A 79 -1.09 -11.00 -1.58
C TYR A 79 -1.97 -9.74 -1.70
N ILE A 80 -1.40 -8.64 -2.21
CA ILE A 80 -2.17 -7.41 -2.41
C ILE A 80 -3.32 -7.67 -3.38
N THR A 81 -3.04 -8.31 -4.52
CA THR A 81 -4.04 -8.66 -5.52
C THR A 81 -5.12 -9.57 -4.92
N ALA A 82 -4.75 -10.59 -4.15
CA ALA A 82 -5.68 -11.47 -3.44
C ALA A 82 -6.56 -10.69 -2.45
N SER A 83 -5.95 -9.77 -1.70
CA SER A 83 -6.67 -8.93 -0.74
C SER A 83 -7.66 -8.00 -1.43
N ILE A 84 -7.29 -7.39 -2.57
CA ILE A 84 -8.16 -6.56 -3.39
C ILE A 84 -9.37 -7.38 -3.88
N ILE A 85 -9.12 -8.55 -4.46
CA ILE A 85 -10.18 -9.44 -4.95
C ILE A 85 -11.14 -9.77 -3.80
N MET A 86 -10.62 -10.16 -2.63
CA MET A 86 -11.46 -10.49 -1.49
C MET A 86 -12.26 -9.30 -0.96
N GLN A 87 -11.72 -8.10 -0.98
CA GLN A 87 -12.45 -6.88 -0.58
C GLN A 87 -13.54 -6.52 -1.58
N LEU A 88 -13.27 -6.62 -2.88
CA LEU A 88 -14.29 -6.42 -3.91
C LEU A 88 -15.41 -7.48 -3.79
N MET A 89 -15.05 -8.73 -3.52
CA MET A 89 -16.01 -9.81 -3.32
C MET A 89 -16.92 -9.61 -2.10
N GLN A 90 -16.48 -8.90 -1.06
CA GLN A 90 -17.33 -8.52 0.07
C GLN A 90 -18.50 -7.60 -0.35
N GLY A 91 -18.27 -6.74 -1.36
CA GLY A 91 -19.32 -5.88 -1.91
C GLY A 91 -20.26 -6.57 -2.89
N VAL A 92 -19.76 -7.60 -3.61
CA VAL A 92 -20.49 -8.26 -4.70
C VAL A 92 -21.18 -9.55 -4.22
N ILE A 93 -20.51 -10.35 -3.40
CA ILE A 93 -21.03 -11.64 -2.95
C ILE A 93 -21.64 -11.52 -1.55
N PRO A 94 -22.98 -11.72 -1.40
CA PRO A 94 -23.65 -11.56 -0.10
C PRO A 94 -23.12 -12.51 0.98
N ALA A 95 -22.61 -13.69 0.62
CA ALA A 95 -22.02 -14.63 1.56
C ALA A 95 -20.73 -14.08 2.19
N VAL A 96 -19.84 -13.50 1.38
CA VAL A 96 -18.59 -12.90 1.84
C VAL A 96 -18.87 -11.61 2.64
N GLY A 97 -19.88 -10.84 2.22
CA GLY A 97 -20.37 -9.68 2.97
C GLY A 97 -20.94 -10.03 4.36
N ARG A 98 -21.57 -11.20 4.51
CA ARG A 98 -22.02 -11.71 5.82
C ARG A 98 -20.82 -12.04 6.71
N TRP A 99 -19.81 -12.73 6.19
CA TRP A 99 -18.59 -13.03 6.97
C TRP A 99 -17.90 -11.76 7.47
N ALA A 100 -17.88 -10.71 6.68
CA ALA A 100 -17.30 -9.41 7.10
C ALA A 100 -18.04 -8.83 8.32
N ARG A 101 -19.32 -9.13 8.50
CA ARG A 101 -20.15 -8.67 9.64
C ARG A 101 -20.16 -9.64 10.84
N GLU A 102 -19.68 -10.89 10.68
CA GLU A 102 -19.60 -11.90 11.74
C GLU A 102 -18.48 -11.62 12.79
N GLY A 103 -17.76 -10.50 12.66
CA GLY A 103 -16.69 -10.14 13.59
C GLY A 103 -15.41 -10.97 13.41
N GLU A 104 -14.79 -11.41 14.51
CA GLU A 104 -13.49 -12.12 14.51
C GLU A 104 -13.52 -13.43 13.73
N THR A 105 -14.60 -14.21 13.85
CA THR A 105 -14.74 -15.52 13.20
C THR A 105 -14.81 -15.38 11.67
N GLY A 106 -15.57 -14.41 11.20
CA GLY A 106 -15.68 -14.13 9.77
C GLY A 106 -14.39 -13.53 9.21
N ARG A 107 -13.71 -12.67 9.96
CA ARG A 107 -12.38 -12.15 9.59
C ARG A 107 -11.36 -13.27 9.40
N ARG A 108 -11.33 -14.25 10.28
CA ARG A 108 -10.43 -15.42 10.14
C ARG A 108 -10.69 -16.19 8.85
N LYS A 109 -11.98 -16.42 8.49
CA LYS A 109 -12.34 -17.08 7.22
C LYS A 109 -11.85 -16.27 6.01
N ILE A 110 -12.10 -14.96 6.00
CA ILE A 110 -11.65 -14.07 4.91
C ILE A 110 -10.14 -14.12 4.79
N THR A 111 -9.38 -14.00 5.88
CA THR A 111 -7.93 -14.08 5.88
C THR A 111 -7.43 -15.43 5.35
N GLN A 112 -8.08 -16.54 5.73
CA GLN A 112 -7.69 -17.87 5.26
C GLN A 112 -7.90 -18.03 3.74
N ILE A 113 -9.02 -17.55 3.21
CA ILE A 113 -9.28 -17.58 1.77
C ILE A 113 -8.28 -16.67 1.04
N THR A 114 -7.98 -15.49 1.59
CA THR A 114 -6.95 -14.60 1.04
C THR A 114 -5.60 -15.29 0.95
N ARG A 115 -5.20 -16.08 1.95
CA ARG A 115 -3.94 -16.85 1.92
C ARG A 115 -3.94 -17.88 0.77
N TYR A 116 -5.01 -18.67 0.63
CA TYR A 116 -5.10 -19.63 -0.47
C TYR A 116 -5.05 -18.95 -1.85
N LEU A 117 -5.81 -17.86 -1.99
CA LEU A 117 -5.83 -17.08 -3.22
C LEU A 117 -4.43 -16.48 -3.53
N THR A 118 -3.70 -16.04 -2.50
CA THR A 118 -2.32 -15.55 -2.63
C THR A 118 -1.40 -16.61 -3.18
N LEU A 119 -1.49 -17.85 -2.70
CA LEU A 119 -0.67 -18.95 -3.19
C LEU A 119 -0.98 -19.32 -4.64
N VAL A 120 -2.26 -19.31 -5.01
CA VAL A 120 -2.69 -19.57 -6.40
C VAL A 120 -2.17 -18.46 -7.33
N LEU A 121 -2.36 -17.19 -6.96
CA LEU A 121 -1.85 -16.05 -7.73
C LEU A 121 -0.33 -16.01 -7.76
N GLY A 122 0.32 -16.39 -6.66
CA GLY A 122 1.77 -16.54 -6.58
C GLY A 122 2.30 -17.59 -7.55
N LEU A 123 1.62 -18.74 -7.65
CA LEU A 123 1.96 -19.80 -8.60
C LEU A 123 1.83 -19.31 -10.05
N ILE A 124 0.72 -18.66 -10.39
CA ILE A 124 0.48 -18.10 -11.72
C ILE A 124 1.57 -17.07 -12.08
N ASN A 125 1.89 -16.17 -11.17
CA ASN A 125 2.93 -15.16 -11.39
C ASN A 125 4.34 -15.78 -11.49
N ALA A 126 4.64 -16.81 -10.69
CA ALA A 126 5.93 -17.52 -10.74
C ALA A 126 6.15 -18.18 -12.11
N ILE A 127 5.12 -18.87 -12.62
CA ILE A 127 5.15 -19.47 -13.96
C ILE A 127 5.31 -18.36 -15.02
N GLY A 128 4.60 -17.25 -14.88
CA GLY A 128 4.71 -16.11 -15.79
C GLY A 128 6.11 -15.54 -15.87
N TYR A 129 6.75 -15.31 -14.73
CA TYR A 129 8.12 -14.81 -14.71
C TYR A 129 9.12 -15.84 -15.31
N LEU A 130 8.94 -17.11 -15.00
CA LEU A 130 9.78 -18.16 -15.58
C LEU A 130 9.68 -18.18 -17.11
N LEU A 131 8.47 -18.15 -17.67
CA LEU A 131 8.25 -18.13 -19.12
C LEU A 131 8.80 -16.85 -19.76
N LEU A 132 8.60 -15.70 -19.10
CA LEU A 132 9.08 -14.41 -19.58
C LEU A 132 10.61 -14.39 -19.69
N PHE A 133 11.32 -14.85 -18.66
CA PHE A 133 12.78 -14.82 -18.65
C PHE A 133 13.44 -15.90 -19.51
N LYS A 134 12.74 -17.01 -19.76
CA LYS A 134 13.17 -18.04 -20.74
C LYS A 134 12.91 -17.62 -22.18
N SER A 135 12.03 -16.63 -22.41
CA SER A 135 11.74 -16.21 -23.78
C SER A 135 13.01 -15.66 -24.43
N SER A 136 13.10 -15.80 -25.77
CA SER A 136 14.24 -15.34 -26.57
C SER A 136 14.51 -13.83 -26.43
N ALA A 137 13.58 -13.07 -25.88
CA ALA A 137 13.74 -11.63 -25.63
C ALA A 137 14.74 -11.32 -24.51
N TYR A 138 14.89 -12.22 -23.51
CA TYR A 138 15.80 -12.03 -22.38
C TYR A 138 16.96 -13.01 -22.34
N GLY A 139 16.86 -14.14 -23.04
CA GLY A 139 17.96 -15.09 -23.30
C GLY A 139 18.63 -15.65 -22.04
N VAL A 140 17.93 -15.66 -20.90
CA VAL A 140 18.50 -16.18 -19.65
C VAL A 140 18.52 -17.70 -19.70
N VAL A 141 19.71 -18.28 -19.92
CA VAL A 141 19.93 -19.73 -19.87
C VAL A 141 20.09 -20.12 -18.40
N PHE A 142 19.18 -20.97 -17.93
CA PHE A 142 19.32 -21.61 -16.60
C PHE A 142 20.42 -22.68 -16.65
N THR A 143 21.03 -23.00 -15.51
CA THR A 143 22.19 -23.86 -15.38
C THR A 143 22.07 -25.18 -16.13
N ASP A 144 23.03 -25.48 -17.02
CA ASP A 144 23.08 -26.71 -17.85
C ASP A 144 23.32 -28.03 -17.07
N GLN A 145 23.59 -27.94 -15.76
CA GLN A 145 23.97 -29.10 -14.94
C GLN A 145 22.77 -29.93 -14.46
N ILE A 146 21.53 -29.41 -14.56
CA ILE A 146 20.32 -30.07 -14.07
C ILE A 146 19.30 -30.11 -15.23
N PRO A 147 18.46 -31.15 -15.34
CA PRO A 147 17.42 -31.21 -16.34
C PRO A 147 16.53 -29.96 -16.24
N GLU A 148 16.25 -29.34 -17.38
CA GLU A 148 15.51 -28.06 -17.47
C GLU A 148 14.20 -28.08 -16.70
N ILE A 149 13.44 -29.16 -16.79
CA ILE A 149 12.15 -29.33 -16.07
C ILE A 149 12.33 -29.26 -14.55
N VAL A 150 13.41 -29.83 -14.03
CA VAL A 150 13.68 -29.84 -12.57
C VAL A 150 14.06 -28.46 -12.10
N THR A 151 14.84 -27.72 -12.88
CA THR A 151 15.19 -26.31 -12.59
C THR A 151 13.96 -25.45 -12.57
N ASP A 152 13.05 -25.62 -13.52
CA ASP A 152 11.78 -24.89 -13.60
C ASP A 152 10.91 -25.12 -12.35
N ILE A 153 10.77 -26.38 -11.95
CA ILE A 153 10.00 -26.73 -10.74
C ILE A 153 10.64 -26.10 -9.50
N ILE A 154 11.97 -26.13 -9.37
CA ILE A 154 12.69 -25.54 -8.24
C ILE A 154 12.48 -24.04 -8.20
N VAL A 155 12.59 -23.34 -9.34
CA VAL A 155 12.38 -21.89 -9.44
C VAL A 155 10.96 -21.53 -9.03
N VAL A 156 9.94 -22.16 -9.63
CA VAL A 156 8.53 -21.88 -9.32
C VAL A 156 8.24 -22.14 -7.84
N PHE A 157 8.68 -23.30 -7.31
CA PHE A 157 8.46 -23.65 -5.91
C PHE A 157 9.14 -22.64 -4.96
N THR A 158 10.38 -22.25 -5.26
CA THR A 158 11.13 -21.28 -4.46
C THR A 158 10.44 -19.90 -4.43
N LEU A 159 9.96 -19.42 -5.57
CA LEU A 159 9.25 -18.14 -5.67
C LEU A 159 7.92 -18.15 -4.90
N VAL A 160 7.15 -19.25 -5.01
CA VAL A 160 5.88 -19.39 -4.28
C VAL A 160 6.13 -19.52 -2.78
N ALA A 161 7.14 -20.29 -2.37
CA ALA A 161 7.54 -20.38 -0.97
C ALA A 161 7.99 -19.03 -0.41
N GLY A 162 8.75 -18.25 -1.21
CA GLY A 162 9.13 -16.88 -0.86
C GLY A 162 7.93 -15.97 -0.62
N THR A 163 6.95 -16.01 -1.51
CA THR A 163 5.68 -15.24 -1.34
C THR A 163 4.92 -15.65 -0.08
N ALA A 164 4.81 -16.97 0.17
CA ALA A 164 4.18 -17.48 1.39
C ALA A 164 4.90 -16.99 2.65
N PHE A 165 6.23 -16.96 2.62
CA PHE A 165 7.04 -16.49 3.73
C PHE A 165 6.90 -14.98 3.97
N ILE A 166 6.86 -14.15 2.91
CA ILE A 166 6.58 -12.71 3.02
C ILE A 166 5.20 -12.47 3.63
N MET A 167 4.19 -13.19 3.14
CA MET A 167 2.82 -13.11 3.67
C MET A 167 2.81 -13.43 5.17
N TRP A 168 3.45 -14.52 5.57
CA TRP A 168 3.56 -14.91 6.98
C TRP A 168 4.28 -13.85 7.83
N MET A 169 5.39 -13.28 7.34
CA MET A 169 6.10 -12.19 8.02
C MET A 169 5.21 -10.96 8.20
N GLY A 170 4.46 -10.56 7.16
CA GLY A 170 3.54 -9.43 7.23
C GLY A 170 2.40 -9.63 8.24
N GLU A 171 1.86 -10.85 8.31
CA GLU A 171 0.87 -11.22 9.33
C GLU A 171 1.45 -11.22 10.74
N LEU A 172 2.67 -11.71 10.93
CA LEU A 172 3.35 -11.66 12.23
C LEU A 172 3.55 -10.23 12.72
N ILE A 173 3.97 -9.31 11.85
CA ILE A 173 4.09 -7.90 12.20
C ILE A 173 2.72 -7.36 12.62
N THR A 174 1.65 -7.67 11.88
CA THR A 174 0.30 -7.18 12.17
C THR A 174 -0.23 -7.70 13.50
N GLN A 175 0.10 -8.96 13.86
CA GLN A 175 -0.39 -9.61 15.09
C GLN A 175 0.44 -9.23 16.34
N ARG A 176 1.77 -9.18 16.22
CA ARG A 176 2.69 -9.04 17.36
C ARG A 176 3.53 -7.77 17.33
N GLY A 177 3.58 -7.09 16.20
CA GLY A 177 4.33 -5.85 15.98
C GLY A 177 3.49 -4.60 16.12
N ILE A 178 3.89 -3.56 15.39
CA ILE A 178 3.19 -2.27 15.31
C ILE A 178 2.80 -2.00 13.86
N GLY A 179 1.56 -1.59 13.66
CA GLY A 179 1.09 -1.17 12.36
C GLY A 179 0.48 -2.28 11.51
N ASN A 180 0.38 -2.03 10.22
CA ASN A 180 -0.01 -3.02 9.23
C ASN A 180 1.26 -3.61 8.60
N GLY A 181 1.54 -4.88 8.88
CA GLY A 181 2.78 -5.52 8.44
C GLY A 181 2.97 -5.53 6.93
N MET A 182 1.89 -5.70 6.17
CA MET A 182 1.94 -5.67 4.71
C MET A 182 2.35 -4.29 4.18
N SER A 183 1.73 -3.24 4.71
CA SER A 183 2.07 -1.85 4.35
C SER A 183 3.51 -1.51 4.73
N LEU A 184 4.00 -2.00 5.87
CA LEU A 184 5.39 -1.79 6.31
C LEU A 184 6.41 -2.51 5.42
N ILE A 185 6.10 -3.71 4.92
CA ILE A 185 6.95 -4.41 3.96
C ILE A 185 7.05 -3.61 2.66
N ILE A 186 5.92 -3.07 2.13
CA ILE A 186 5.92 -2.19 0.95
C ILE A 186 6.76 -0.94 1.22
N PHE A 187 6.57 -0.31 2.37
CA PHE A 187 7.33 0.87 2.78
C PHE A 187 8.84 0.61 2.76
N VAL A 188 9.29 -0.47 3.37
CA VAL A 188 10.73 -0.84 3.38
C VAL A 188 11.22 -1.17 1.98
N SER A 189 10.41 -1.83 1.15
CA SER A 189 10.75 -2.10 -0.25
C SER A 189 11.02 -0.81 -1.02
N ILE A 190 10.15 0.19 -0.88
CA ILE A 190 10.31 1.49 -1.55
C ILE A 190 11.51 2.26 -0.99
N VAL A 191 11.59 2.40 0.35
CA VAL A 191 12.67 3.16 1.00
C VAL A 191 14.06 2.61 0.66
N SER A 192 14.18 1.30 0.54
CA SER A 192 15.46 0.67 0.22
C SER A 192 16.00 0.97 -1.18
N ARG A 193 15.12 1.39 -2.10
CA ARG A 193 15.50 1.80 -3.47
C ARG A 193 15.95 3.27 -3.54
N VAL A 194 15.57 4.08 -2.58
CA VAL A 194 15.88 5.52 -2.56
C VAL A 194 17.40 5.80 -2.67
N PRO A 195 18.27 5.17 -1.87
CA PRO A 195 19.71 5.44 -1.96
C PRO A 195 20.29 5.08 -3.34
N SER A 196 19.95 3.91 -3.88
CA SER A 196 20.46 3.46 -5.18
C SER A 196 19.99 4.36 -6.32
N ALA A 197 18.76 4.83 -6.28
CA ALA A 197 18.22 5.76 -7.26
C ALA A 197 18.95 7.12 -7.22
N ILE A 198 19.26 7.64 -6.04
CA ILE A 198 20.04 8.87 -5.87
C ILE A 198 21.45 8.70 -6.42
N PHE A 199 22.14 7.59 -6.08
CA PHE A 199 23.50 7.33 -6.59
C PHE A 199 23.54 7.17 -8.11
N GLN A 200 22.58 6.46 -8.70
CA GLN A 200 22.48 6.33 -10.16
C GLN A 200 22.26 7.69 -10.84
N SER A 201 21.44 8.54 -10.26
CA SER A 201 21.19 9.88 -10.77
C SER A 201 22.43 10.76 -10.77
N ILE A 202 23.15 10.76 -9.68
CA ILE A 202 24.40 11.55 -9.58
C ILE A 202 25.39 11.10 -10.64
N ASN A 203 25.53 9.80 -10.89
CA ASN A 203 26.46 9.26 -11.87
C ASN A 203 26.02 9.55 -13.33
N LEU A 204 24.71 9.45 -13.62
CA LEU A 204 24.17 9.82 -14.93
C LEU A 204 24.26 11.34 -15.21
N THR A 205 24.25 12.15 -14.18
CA THR A 205 24.29 13.61 -14.27
C THR A 205 25.69 14.16 -14.38
N ALA A 206 26.73 13.42 -13.96
CA ALA A 206 28.15 13.87 -14.10
C ALA A 206 28.57 14.09 -15.57
N ASP A 207 27.98 13.31 -16.51
CA ASP A 207 28.29 13.41 -17.95
C ASP A 207 27.50 14.50 -18.69
N LYS A 208 26.45 15.06 -18.10
CA LYS A 208 25.63 16.11 -18.73
C LYS A 208 25.35 17.24 -17.75
N GLY A 209 25.96 18.41 -17.95
CA GLY A 209 25.83 19.57 -17.05
C GLY A 209 24.41 20.05 -16.72
N MET A 210 23.40 19.62 -17.48
CA MET A 210 21.98 19.83 -17.20
C MET A 210 21.42 18.87 -16.14
N GLY A 211 22.08 17.76 -15.89
CA GLY A 211 21.54 16.71 -15.02
C GLY A 211 21.56 17.08 -13.53
N ILE A 212 22.53 17.87 -13.08
CA ILE A 212 22.58 18.32 -11.67
C ILE A 212 21.39 19.23 -11.37
N ALA A 213 21.06 20.15 -12.28
CA ALA A 213 19.91 21.04 -12.13
C ALA A 213 18.58 20.26 -12.06
N ILE A 214 18.42 19.24 -12.90
CA ILE A 214 17.24 18.37 -12.89
C ILE A 214 17.14 17.57 -11.59
N THR A 215 18.25 17.02 -11.10
CA THR A 215 18.27 16.29 -9.81
C THR A 215 17.89 17.19 -8.64
N LEU A 216 18.42 18.40 -8.58
CA LEU A 216 18.07 19.39 -7.56
C LEU A 216 16.61 19.79 -7.64
N LEU A 217 16.06 19.95 -8.84
CA LEU A 217 14.66 20.25 -9.07
C LEU A 217 13.75 19.10 -8.56
N ILE A 218 14.12 17.85 -8.84
CA ILE A 218 13.39 16.68 -8.35
C ILE A 218 13.38 16.64 -6.82
N ILE A 219 14.52 16.84 -6.19
CA ILE A 219 14.64 16.89 -4.72
C ILE A 219 13.78 18.02 -4.17
N ALA A 220 13.79 19.20 -4.79
CA ALA A 220 12.96 20.33 -4.39
C ALA A 220 11.45 20.00 -4.50
N VAL A 221 11.03 19.36 -5.60
CA VAL A 221 9.63 18.91 -5.77
C VAL A 221 9.24 17.91 -4.69
N VAL A 222 10.08 16.93 -4.40
CA VAL A 222 9.82 15.95 -3.31
C VAL A 222 9.71 16.66 -1.96
N LEU A 223 10.61 17.59 -1.66
CA LEU A 223 10.57 18.37 -0.41
C LEU A 223 9.31 19.21 -0.26
N VAL A 224 8.72 19.69 -1.35
CA VAL A 224 7.44 20.41 -1.34
C VAL A 224 6.26 19.44 -1.24
N CYS A 225 6.31 18.30 -1.94
CA CYS A 225 5.24 17.31 -1.90
C CYS A 225 5.06 16.68 -0.52
N VAL A 226 6.15 16.41 0.22
CA VAL A 226 6.07 15.77 1.54
C VAL A 226 5.18 16.53 2.52
N PRO A 227 5.41 17.81 2.85
CA PRO A 227 4.54 18.56 3.77
C PRO A 227 3.11 18.74 3.23
N LEU A 228 2.94 18.86 1.92
CA LEU A 228 1.63 18.97 1.29
C LEU A 228 0.79 17.69 1.50
N ILE A 229 1.41 16.52 1.30
CA ILE A 229 0.79 15.22 1.54
C ILE A 229 0.43 15.08 3.03
N ILE A 230 1.36 15.42 3.94
CA ILE A 230 1.12 15.34 5.38
C ILE A 230 -0.05 16.25 5.79
N PHE A 231 -0.13 17.44 5.21
CA PHE A 231 -1.21 18.39 5.48
C PHE A 231 -2.59 17.82 5.11
N VAL A 232 -2.71 17.25 3.90
CA VAL A 232 -3.99 16.68 3.43
C VAL A 232 -4.34 15.38 4.16
N GLU A 233 -3.34 14.53 4.41
CA GLU A 233 -3.53 13.26 5.14
C GLU A 233 -4.00 13.47 6.59
N ARG A 234 -3.60 14.59 7.21
CA ARG A 234 -4.05 15.00 8.55
C ARG A 234 -5.33 15.81 8.55
N ALA A 235 -5.77 16.32 7.39
CA ALA A 235 -6.96 17.12 7.28
C ALA A 235 -8.21 16.30 7.65
N GLN A 236 -9.05 16.88 8.51
CA GLN A 236 -10.29 16.26 8.95
C GLN A 236 -11.42 17.25 9.02
N ARG A 237 -12.61 16.85 8.58
CA ARG A 237 -13.86 17.58 8.80
C ARG A 237 -14.44 17.17 10.14
N ARG A 238 -14.58 18.10 11.07
CA ARG A 238 -15.16 17.86 12.40
C ARG A 238 -16.64 18.15 12.37
N ILE A 239 -17.48 17.14 12.63
CA ILE A 239 -18.94 17.30 12.77
C ILE A 239 -19.26 17.42 14.25
N PRO A 240 -19.84 18.55 14.73
CA PRO A 240 -20.19 18.70 16.13
C PRO A 240 -21.35 17.79 16.51
N VAL A 241 -21.25 17.10 17.64
CA VAL A 241 -22.31 16.27 18.23
C VAL A 241 -22.53 16.76 19.65
N ASN A 242 -23.78 17.11 19.96
CA ASN A 242 -24.18 17.52 21.30
C ASN A 242 -24.87 16.35 22.00
N TYR A 243 -24.48 16.08 23.23
CA TYR A 243 -25.17 15.12 24.09
C TYR A 243 -26.10 15.84 25.06
N ALA A 244 -27.31 15.29 25.23
CA ALA A 244 -28.28 15.87 26.17
C ALA A 244 -27.75 15.78 27.61
N LYS A 245 -27.93 16.86 28.34
CA LYS A 245 -27.63 16.88 29.79
C LYS A 245 -28.62 15.95 30.50
N ARG A 246 -28.14 14.98 31.26
CA ARG A 246 -28.98 14.18 32.16
C ARG A 246 -28.84 14.70 33.59
N VAL A 247 -29.95 15.03 34.22
CA VAL A 247 -30.01 15.35 35.63
C VAL A 247 -30.22 14.05 36.40
N GLN A 248 -29.25 13.64 37.20
CA GLN A 248 -29.34 12.50 38.07
C GLN A 248 -29.27 12.97 39.52
N GLY A 249 -30.45 13.15 40.14
CA GLY A 249 -30.58 13.75 41.45
C GLY A 249 -30.22 15.26 41.42
N ARG A 250 -29.39 15.73 42.35
CA ARG A 250 -28.87 17.09 42.44
C ARG A 250 -27.68 17.40 41.54
N LYS A 251 -27.09 16.40 40.88
CA LYS A 251 -25.92 16.58 40.01
C LYS A 251 -26.32 16.58 38.53
N MET A 252 -25.88 17.61 37.80
CA MET A 252 -25.95 17.63 36.33
C MET A 252 -24.77 16.79 35.82
N MET A 253 -25.06 15.66 35.18
CA MET A 253 -24.11 14.84 34.46
C MET A 253 -24.36 14.94 32.96
N GLY A 254 -23.27 15.10 32.16
CA GLY A 254 -23.34 15.14 30.70
C GLY A 254 -23.38 16.59 30.17
N GLY A 255 -23.58 16.72 28.88
CA GLY A 255 -23.59 18.01 28.17
C GLY A 255 -22.24 18.42 27.61
N GLN A 256 -21.29 17.49 27.47
CA GLN A 256 -20.08 17.74 26.71
C GLN A 256 -20.43 17.65 25.20
N SER A 257 -20.13 18.72 24.48
CA SER A 257 -20.11 18.67 23.01
C SER A 257 -18.84 17.96 22.57
N THR A 258 -19.00 16.95 21.75
CA THR A 258 -17.89 16.25 21.10
C THR A 258 -17.99 16.42 19.59
N TYR A 259 -17.03 15.89 18.83
CA TYR A 259 -17.07 15.95 17.38
C TYR A 259 -16.70 14.60 16.78
N ILE A 260 -17.28 14.31 15.63
CA ILE A 260 -16.89 13.16 14.81
C ILE A 260 -15.84 13.64 13.81
N PRO A 261 -14.60 13.14 13.89
CA PRO A 261 -13.56 13.49 12.92
C PRO A 261 -13.75 12.66 11.65
N LEU A 262 -14.11 13.27 10.53
CA LEU A 262 -14.10 12.66 9.22
C LEU A 262 -12.82 13.08 8.50
N LYS A 263 -11.91 12.14 8.29
CA LYS A 263 -10.68 12.41 7.54
C LYS A 263 -10.99 12.70 6.08
N VAL A 264 -10.29 13.64 5.46
CA VAL A 264 -10.39 13.97 4.03
C VAL A 264 -9.96 12.75 3.20
N ASN A 265 -8.89 12.09 3.62
CA ASN A 265 -8.48 10.80 3.11
C ASN A 265 -8.77 9.71 4.15
N ALA A 266 -10.02 9.23 4.22
CA ALA A 266 -10.40 8.14 5.09
C ALA A 266 -9.85 6.78 4.61
N ALA A 267 -9.58 6.66 3.31
CA ALA A 267 -9.10 5.46 2.68
C ALA A 267 -7.56 5.25 2.80
N GLY A 268 -6.81 6.30 3.18
CA GLY A 268 -5.35 6.26 3.30
C GLY A 268 -4.67 5.98 1.97
N VAL A 269 -3.64 5.15 1.99
CA VAL A 269 -2.85 4.78 0.79
C VAL A 269 -3.41 3.59 0.01
N ILE A 270 -4.43 2.92 0.52
CA ILE A 270 -4.97 1.69 -0.08
C ILE A 270 -5.50 1.91 -1.51
N PRO A 271 -6.24 3.00 -1.82
CA PRO A 271 -6.70 3.27 -3.18
C PRO A 271 -5.57 3.39 -4.20
N ILE A 272 -4.42 3.92 -3.80
CA ILE A 272 -3.26 4.07 -4.68
C ILE A 272 -2.66 2.70 -4.99
N ILE A 273 -2.50 1.87 -3.96
CA ILE A 273 -1.96 0.51 -4.10
C ILE A 273 -2.87 -0.30 -5.03
N PHE A 274 -4.20 -0.20 -4.85
CA PHE A 274 -5.18 -0.91 -5.66
C PHE A 274 -5.17 -0.44 -7.12
N ALA A 275 -5.14 0.88 -7.36
CA ALA A 275 -5.06 1.43 -8.70
C ALA A 275 -3.78 0.97 -9.40
N SER A 276 -2.62 1.03 -8.73
CA SER A 276 -1.35 0.56 -9.28
C SER A 276 -1.38 -0.93 -9.61
N CYS A 277 -1.88 -1.78 -8.70
CA CYS A 277 -1.98 -3.22 -8.96
C CYS A 277 -2.87 -3.52 -10.18
N LEU A 278 -4.01 -2.81 -10.32
CA LEU A 278 -4.93 -3.05 -11.42
C LEU A 278 -4.35 -2.57 -12.76
N ILE A 279 -3.57 -1.50 -12.77
CA ILE A 279 -2.89 -1.00 -13.99
C ILE A 279 -1.82 -1.98 -14.46
N TYR A 280 -1.07 -2.60 -13.53
CA TYR A 280 -0.02 -3.55 -13.89
C TYR A 280 -0.53 -4.97 -14.16
N PHE A 281 -1.75 -5.30 -13.75
CA PHE A 281 -2.32 -6.63 -13.99
C PHE A 281 -2.40 -7.05 -15.46
N PRO A 282 -2.82 -6.20 -16.42
CA PRO A 282 -2.77 -6.54 -17.85
C PRO A 282 -1.36 -6.84 -18.35
N ALA A 283 -0.34 -6.12 -17.87
CA ALA A 283 1.04 -6.37 -18.24
C ALA A 283 1.53 -7.74 -17.74
N GLN A 284 1.12 -8.15 -16.54
CA GLN A 284 1.41 -9.49 -16.02
C GLN A 284 0.74 -10.59 -16.85
N LEU A 285 -0.53 -10.40 -17.24
CA LEU A 285 -1.24 -11.35 -18.10
C LEU A 285 -0.63 -11.41 -19.50
N ALA A 286 -0.21 -10.28 -20.05
CA ALA A 286 0.46 -10.23 -21.35
C ALA A 286 1.77 -11.02 -21.34
N ALA A 287 2.53 -10.94 -20.26
CA ALA A 287 3.74 -11.72 -20.07
C ALA A 287 3.48 -13.22 -20.00
N LEU A 288 2.34 -13.64 -19.43
CA LEU A 288 1.94 -15.05 -19.30
C LEU A 288 1.51 -15.66 -20.63
N PHE A 289 0.63 -14.98 -21.34
CA PHE A 289 -0.04 -15.55 -22.51
C PHE A 289 0.66 -15.25 -23.84
N ASN A 290 1.59 -14.27 -23.85
CA ASN A 290 2.37 -13.82 -25.02
C ASN A 290 1.52 -13.56 -26.28
N VAL A 291 0.30 -13.01 -26.10
CA VAL A 291 -0.66 -12.74 -27.15
C VAL A 291 -0.55 -11.28 -27.59
N SER A 292 -0.35 -11.03 -28.89
CA SER A 292 -0.06 -9.69 -29.43
C SER A 292 -1.10 -8.62 -29.11
N TRP A 293 -2.40 -8.93 -29.10
CA TRP A 293 -3.44 -7.95 -28.74
C TRP A 293 -3.35 -7.57 -27.24
N LEU A 294 -3.01 -8.53 -26.37
CA LEU A 294 -2.88 -8.32 -24.94
C LEU A 294 -1.64 -7.49 -24.60
N THR A 295 -0.52 -7.72 -25.29
CA THR A 295 0.68 -6.90 -25.16
C THR A 295 0.45 -5.47 -25.64
N SER A 296 -0.27 -5.28 -26.75
CA SER A 296 -0.63 -3.96 -27.24
C SER A 296 -1.56 -3.23 -26.27
N PHE A 297 -2.54 -3.92 -25.70
CA PHE A 297 -3.43 -3.39 -24.66
C PHE A 297 -2.66 -3.03 -23.38
N ALA A 298 -1.80 -3.93 -22.92
CA ALA A 298 -0.96 -3.69 -21.73
C ALA A 298 -0.06 -2.47 -21.90
N ASN A 299 0.57 -2.32 -23.08
CA ASN A 299 1.39 -1.16 -23.38
C ASN A 299 0.56 0.13 -23.44
N ALA A 300 -0.62 0.11 -24.02
CA ALA A 300 -1.51 1.28 -24.06
C ALA A 300 -1.98 1.71 -22.67
N VAL A 301 -2.21 0.75 -21.77
CA VAL A 301 -2.63 1.03 -20.39
C VAL A 301 -1.46 1.47 -19.50
N SER A 302 -0.25 0.96 -19.74
CA SER A 302 0.93 1.22 -18.89
C SER A 302 1.72 2.47 -19.29
N THR A 303 1.50 3.03 -20.51
CA THR A 303 2.29 4.15 -21.03
C THR A 303 1.41 5.29 -21.55
N GLY A 304 1.94 6.52 -21.48
CA GLY A 304 1.33 7.72 -22.05
C GLY A 304 0.13 8.28 -21.28
N TRP A 305 -0.67 9.11 -21.97
CA TRP A 305 -1.79 9.85 -21.38
C TRP A 305 -2.96 8.95 -20.92
N VAL A 306 -3.11 7.77 -21.55
CA VAL A 306 -4.12 6.77 -21.14
C VAL A 306 -3.83 6.28 -19.71
N ASN A 307 -2.58 5.99 -19.40
CA ASN A 307 -2.16 5.62 -18.05
C ASN A 307 -2.52 6.70 -17.02
N TRP A 308 -2.27 7.98 -17.33
CA TRP A 308 -2.57 9.07 -16.41
C TRP A 308 -4.06 9.19 -16.11
N ILE A 309 -4.90 9.19 -17.14
CA ILE A 309 -6.36 9.27 -16.99
C ILE A 309 -6.88 8.07 -16.20
N LEU A 310 -6.43 6.87 -16.58
CA LEU A 310 -6.84 5.63 -15.91
C LEU A 310 -6.41 5.61 -14.44
N THR A 311 -5.20 6.06 -14.14
CA THR A 311 -4.70 6.19 -12.76
C THR A 311 -5.58 7.12 -11.93
N VAL A 312 -5.91 8.31 -12.45
CA VAL A 312 -6.79 9.26 -11.76
C VAL A 312 -8.17 8.65 -11.51
N LEU A 313 -8.76 8.04 -12.53
CA LEU A 313 -10.09 7.45 -12.45
C LEU A 313 -10.13 6.31 -11.44
N LEU A 314 -9.14 5.41 -11.47
CA LEU A 314 -9.05 4.29 -10.54
C LEU A 314 -8.80 4.74 -9.10
N ILE A 315 -7.91 5.71 -8.87
CA ILE A 315 -7.67 6.22 -7.52
C ILE A 315 -8.95 6.83 -6.95
N VAL A 316 -9.66 7.65 -7.71
CA VAL A 316 -10.92 8.26 -7.26
C VAL A 316 -11.98 7.19 -7.02
N PHE A 317 -12.13 6.23 -7.93
CA PHE A 317 -13.05 5.09 -7.77
C PHE A 317 -12.77 4.32 -6.49
N PHE A 318 -11.52 3.90 -6.27
CA PHE A 318 -11.16 3.14 -5.07
C PHE A 318 -11.23 3.98 -3.80
N ALA A 319 -10.99 5.28 -3.86
CA ALA A 319 -11.18 6.17 -2.71
C ALA A 319 -12.64 6.17 -2.24
N TYR A 320 -13.60 6.28 -3.16
CA TYR A 320 -15.03 6.18 -2.83
C TYR A 320 -15.42 4.77 -2.36
N PHE A 321 -14.97 3.76 -3.09
CA PHE A 321 -15.28 2.37 -2.76
C PHE A 321 -14.79 2.01 -1.36
N TYR A 322 -13.53 2.32 -1.06
CA TYR A 322 -12.94 2.00 0.24
C TYR A 322 -13.54 2.82 1.38
N THR A 323 -13.81 4.11 1.15
CA THR A 323 -14.47 4.96 2.15
C THR A 323 -15.84 4.40 2.51
N SER A 324 -16.62 3.91 1.53
CA SER A 324 -17.94 3.29 1.77
C SER A 324 -17.86 1.97 2.55
N MET A 325 -16.74 1.24 2.45
CA MET A 325 -16.54 0.00 3.21
C MET A 325 -16.08 0.23 4.64
N VAL A 326 -15.18 1.21 4.83
CA VAL A 326 -14.57 1.47 6.15
C VAL A 326 -15.49 2.24 7.06
N PHE A 327 -16.25 3.15 6.51
CA PHE A 327 -17.15 4.01 7.28
C PHE A 327 -18.61 3.66 7.00
N ASN A 328 -19.30 3.17 8.04
CA ASN A 328 -20.74 2.88 7.98
C ASN A 328 -21.54 4.04 8.60
N PRO A 329 -22.17 4.92 7.77
CA PRO A 329 -22.95 6.04 8.27
C PRO A 329 -24.15 5.64 9.11
N GLU A 330 -24.77 4.49 8.81
CA GLU A 330 -25.96 3.98 9.53
C GLU A 330 -25.60 3.58 10.96
N GLU A 331 -24.54 2.78 11.11
CA GLU A 331 -24.06 2.35 12.42
C GLU A 331 -23.58 3.53 13.27
N THR A 332 -22.89 4.50 12.64
CA THR A 332 -22.45 5.71 13.33
C THR A 332 -23.63 6.56 13.82
N ALA A 333 -24.63 6.77 12.98
CA ALA A 333 -25.82 7.52 13.36
C ALA A 333 -26.65 6.82 14.47
N ASP A 334 -26.75 5.51 14.40
CA ASP A 334 -27.41 4.71 15.44
C ASP A 334 -26.66 4.73 16.78
N ASN A 335 -25.33 4.66 16.75
CA ASN A 335 -24.52 4.77 17.96
C ASN A 335 -24.68 6.13 18.63
N ILE A 336 -24.68 7.23 17.84
CA ILE A 336 -24.95 8.58 18.36
C ILE A 336 -26.35 8.64 18.99
N ARG A 337 -27.35 8.12 18.31
CA ARG A 337 -28.75 8.11 18.80
C ARG A 337 -28.88 7.31 20.10
N LYS A 338 -28.27 6.12 20.18
CA LYS A 338 -28.29 5.28 21.40
C LYS A 338 -27.63 5.96 22.59
N GLN A 339 -26.63 6.78 22.37
CA GLN A 339 -25.93 7.56 23.39
C GLN A 339 -26.65 8.87 23.74
N GLY A 340 -27.81 9.18 23.12
CA GLY A 340 -28.55 10.40 23.35
C GLY A 340 -27.91 11.64 22.70
N GLY A 341 -27.01 11.44 21.72
CA GLY A 341 -26.37 12.51 20.96
C GLY A 341 -27.22 12.94 19.76
N PHE A 342 -27.04 14.18 19.34
CA PHE A 342 -27.66 14.72 18.12
C PHE A 342 -26.71 15.73 17.46
N ILE A 343 -26.83 15.87 16.13
CA ILE A 343 -26.11 16.88 15.37
C ILE A 343 -26.99 18.15 15.36
N PRO A 344 -26.45 19.32 15.76
CA PRO A 344 -27.22 20.56 15.77
C PRO A 344 -27.88 20.86 14.41
N GLY A 345 -29.18 21.11 14.42
CA GLY A 345 -29.96 21.41 13.21
C GLY A 345 -30.42 20.20 12.40
N ILE A 346 -30.10 18.96 12.81
CA ILE A 346 -30.46 17.75 12.07
C ILE A 346 -31.25 16.80 12.99
N ARG A 347 -32.37 16.25 12.49
CA ARG A 347 -33.17 15.29 13.23
C ARG A 347 -32.42 13.96 13.41
N PRO A 348 -32.39 13.37 14.63
CA PRO A 348 -31.81 12.05 14.86
C PRO A 348 -32.49 10.98 14.00
N GLY A 349 -31.69 10.04 13.43
CA GLY A 349 -32.18 8.95 12.61
C GLY A 349 -31.77 9.04 11.15
N SER A 350 -32.68 8.79 10.21
CA SER A 350 -32.35 8.75 8.76
C SER A 350 -31.79 10.06 8.21
N ALA A 351 -32.23 11.20 8.72
CA ALA A 351 -31.70 12.50 8.33
C ALA A 351 -30.21 12.65 8.70
N THR A 352 -29.79 12.14 9.86
CA THR A 352 -28.39 12.12 10.30
C THR A 352 -27.56 11.22 9.39
N VAL A 353 -28.07 10.04 9.01
CA VAL A 353 -27.40 9.12 8.05
C VAL A 353 -27.17 9.83 6.72
N THR A 354 -28.22 10.45 6.17
CA THR A 354 -28.14 11.17 4.89
C THR A 354 -27.13 12.32 4.94
N TYR A 355 -27.13 13.08 6.03
CA TYR A 355 -26.18 14.17 6.24
C TYR A 355 -24.73 13.66 6.27
N ILE A 356 -24.42 12.65 7.08
CA ILE A 356 -23.07 12.06 7.18
C ILE A 356 -22.62 11.51 5.81
N LYS A 357 -23.53 10.81 5.08
CA LYS A 357 -23.28 10.28 3.75
C LYS A 357 -22.92 11.37 2.74
N ASN A 358 -23.66 12.48 2.78
CA ASN A 358 -23.38 13.63 1.91
C ASN A 358 -22.04 14.29 2.26
N VAL A 359 -21.75 14.51 3.54
CA VAL A 359 -20.47 15.08 3.97
C VAL A 359 -19.30 14.18 3.53
N LEU A 360 -19.39 12.87 3.71
CA LEU A 360 -18.38 11.92 3.23
C LEU A 360 -18.18 12.04 1.73
N ARG A 361 -19.27 12.07 0.94
CA ARG A 361 -19.20 12.21 -0.52
C ARG A 361 -18.45 13.47 -0.94
N TYR A 362 -18.77 14.61 -0.33
CA TYR A 362 -18.13 15.90 -0.65
C TYR A 362 -16.69 15.99 -0.17
N VAL A 363 -16.32 15.31 0.90
CA VAL A 363 -14.96 15.32 1.45
C VAL A 363 -14.05 14.34 0.71
N THR A 364 -14.56 13.18 0.29
CA THR A 364 -13.78 12.15 -0.41
C THR A 364 -13.34 12.58 -1.82
N LEU A 365 -14.18 13.38 -2.53
CA LEU A 365 -13.84 13.84 -3.89
C LEU A 365 -12.53 14.66 -3.94
N PRO A 366 -12.42 15.79 -3.22
CA PRO A 366 -11.20 16.57 -3.24
C PRO A 366 -9.99 15.79 -2.68
N GLY A 367 -10.20 14.93 -1.68
CA GLY A 367 -9.16 14.05 -1.17
C GLY A 367 -8.63 13.08 -2.23
N GLY A 368 -9.53 12.38 -2.92
CA GLY A 368 -9.18 11.45 -4.00
C GLY A 368 -8.51 12.14 -5.19
N LEU A 369 -9.01 13.30 -5.61
CA LEU A 369 -8.40 14.10 -6.69
C LEU A 369 -7.01 14.62 -6.32
N PHE A 370 -6.82 15.06 -5.09
CA PHE A 370 -5.51 15.50 -4.60
C PHE A 370 -4.48 14.35 -4.63
N ILE A 371 -4.85 13.19 -4.13
CA ILE A 371 -4.00 12.00 -4.15
C ILE A 371 -3.68 11.61 -5.59
N ALA A 372 -4.67 11.59 -6.47
CA ALA A 372 -4.50 11.29 -7.89
C ALA A 372 -3.56 12.29 -8.59
N ALA A 373 -3.70 13.58 -8.29
CA ALA A 373 -2.81 14.63 -8.82
C ALA A 373 -1.35 14.39 -8.41
N ILE A 374 -1.09 14.10 -7.12
CA ILE A 374 0.28 13.81 -6.65
C ILE A 374 0.81 12.50 -7.24
N ALA A 375 -0.04 11.48 -7.41
CA ALA A 375 0.39 10.21 -8.00
C ALA A 375 0.83 10.36 -9.46
N VAL A 376 0.14 11.20 -10.24
CA VAL A 376 0.37 11.36 -11.68
C VAL A 376 1.43 12.44 -11.98
N LEU A 377 1.60 13.45 -11.14
CA LEU A 377 2.51 14.57 -11.37
C LEU A 377 3.95 14.14 -11.70
N PRO A 378 4.63 13.26 -10.93
CA PRO A 378 5.97 12.80 -11.28
C PRO A 378 6.01 12.00 -12.57
N THR A 379 4.98 11.25 -12.90
CA THR A 379 4.91 10.49 -14.16
C THR A 379 4.85 11.42 -15.38
N ILE A 380 4.14 12.54 -15.26
CA ILE A 380 4.11 13.59 -16.28
C ILE A 380 5.51 14.23 -16.43
N ILE A 381 6.14 14.60 -15.32
CA ILE A 381 7.48 15.19 -15.32
C ILE A 381 8.49 14.22 -15.95
N PHE A 382 8.39 12.91 -15.63
CA PHE A 382 9.22 11.88 -16.25
C PHE A 382 9.05 11.82 -17.77
N TYR A 383 7.81 11.86 -18.25
CA TYR A 383 7.54 11.84 -19.69
C TYR A 383 8.22 12.98 -20.45
N PHE A 384 8.28 14.18 -19.85
CA PHE A 384 8.92 15.34 -20.47
C PHE A 384 10.45 15.39 -20.27
N THR A 385 10.96 14.84 -19.17
CA THR A 385 12.40 14.94 -18.83
C THR A 385 13.19 13.71 -19.23
N GLY A 386 12.55 12.55 -19.41
CA GLY A 386 13.20 11.27 -19.72
C GLY A 386 14.11 10.74 -18.61
N ASN A 387 14.05 11.29 -17.39
CA ASN A 387 14.96 10.94 -16.30
C ASN A 387 14.44 9.76 -15.49
N GLN A 388 15.20 8.66 -15.45
CA GLN A 388 14.85 7.43 -14.73
C GLN A 388 14.69 7.60 -13.21
N LEU A 389 15.28 8.65 -12.62
CA LEU A 389 15.07 8.95 -11.20
C LEU A 389 13.64 9.22 -10.85
N ILE A 390 12.96 10.01 -11.67
CA ILE A 390 11.57 10.38 -11.44
C ILE A 390 10.67 9.14 -11.49
N GLN A 391 11.08 8.14 -12.26
CA GLN A 391 10.41 6.86 -12.32
C GLN A 391 10.54 6.07 -11.01
N SER A 392 11.73 6.07 -10.39
CA SER A 392 11.97 5.41 -9.10
C SER A 392 11.30 6.14 -7.92
N PHE A 393 11.18 7.48 -8.02
CA PHE A 393 10.44 8.32 -7.07
C PHE A 393 9.05 8.68 -7.56
N GLY A 394 8.36 7.77 -8.25
CA GLY A 394 6.99 8.00 -8.71
C GLY A 394 6.08 8.51 -7.59
N GLY A 395 5.09 9.35 -7.93
CA GLY A 395 4.19 9.95 -6.95
C GLY A 395 3.47 8.92 -6.08
N THR A 396 3.18 7.75 -6.64
CA THR A 396 2.62 6.61 -5.90
C THR A 396 3.55 6.13 -4.79
N SER A 397 4.85 6.03 -5.05
CA SER A 397 5.86 5.59 -4.07
C SER A 397 5.99 6.56 -2.91
N ILE A 398 6.04 7.87 -3.20
CA ILE A 398 6.11 8.93 -2.18
C ILE A 398 4.85 8.92 -1.32
N LEU A 399 3.68 8.82 -1.93
CA LEU A 399 2.40 8.76 -1.22
C LEU A 399 2.31 7.54 -0.31
N ILE A 400 2.70 6.36 -0.80
CA ILE A 400 2.71 5.12 0.00
C ILE A 400 3.69 5.27 1.17
N MET A 401 4.89 5.78 0.92
CA MET A 401 5.91 5.97 1.94
C MET A 401 5.43 6.90 3.07
N ILE A 402 4.88 8.05 2.72
CA ILE A 402 4.40 9.03 3.72
C ILE A 402 3.16 8.51 4.45
N GLY A 403 2.20 7.96 3.72
CA GLY A 403 0.95 7.48 4.30
C GLY A 403 1.16 6.31 5.26
N VAL A 404 2.01 5.35 4.92
CA VAL A 404 2.37 4.23 5.81
C VAL A 404 3.14 4.70 7.03
N ALA A 405 4.07 5.65 6.85
CA ALA A 405 4.78 6.26 7.97
C ALA A 405 3.83 6.95 8.95
N LEU A 406 2.88 7.76 8.43
CA LEU A 406 1.87 8.45 9.23
C LEU A 406 0.90 7.47 9.93
N ASP A 407 0.43 6.43 9.24
CA ASP A 407 -0.45 5.42 9.84
C ASP A 407 0.26 4.67 10.98
N THR A 408 1.51 4.29 10.76
CA THR A 408 2.32 3.63 11.79
C THR A 408 2.56 4.54 12.99
N MET A 409 2.90 5.81 12.75
CA MET A 409 3.06 6.81 13.80
C MET A 409 1.78 7.03 14.62
N ASN A 410 0.63 7.15 13.96
CA ASN A 410 -0.66 7.30 14.63
C ASN A 410 -0.99 6.08 15.51
N LYS A 411 -0.63 4.87 15.08
CA LYS A 411 -0.81 3.64 15.86
C LYS A 411 0.12 3.59 17.07
N VAL A 412 1.38 4.02 16.92
CA VAL A 412 2.33 4.15 18.03
C VAL A 412 1.81 5.16 19.05
N GLU A 413 1.36 6.33 18.61
CA GLU A 413 0.82 7.38 19.47
C GLU A 413 -0.45 6.92 20.22
N SER A 414 -1.34 6.18 19.54
CA SER A 414 -2.53 5.62 20.17
C SER A 414 -2.19 4.61 21.28
N GLN A 415 -1.21 3.72 21.02
CA GLN A 415 -0.76 2.74 22.04
C GLN A 415 -0.05 3.42 23.20
N LEU A 416 0.74 4.48 22.95
CA LEU A 416 1.39 5.26 24.00
C LEU A 416 0.35 5.95 24.91
N LYS A 417 -0.69 6.55 24.31
CA LYS A 417 -1.78 7.18 25.07
C LYS A 417 -2.52 6.17 25.95
N MET A 418 -2.84 4.98 25.42
CA MET A 418 -3.48 3.92 26.22
C MET A 418 -2.63 3.53 27.41
N HIS A 419 -1.33 3.35 27.24
CA HIS A 419 -0.41 2.99 28.33
C HIS A 419 -0.31 4.09 29.41
N ASN A 420 -0.33 5.37 29.02
CA ASN A 420 -0.32 6.47 29.97
C ASN A 420 -1.61 6.54 30.80
N TYR A 421 -2.77 6.15 30.25
CA TYR A 421 -4.03 6.07 31.01
C TYR A 421 -4.01 4.94 32.03
N ASP A 422 -3.44 3.77 31.71
CA ASP A 422 -3.30 2.65 32.66
C ASP A 422 -2.35 2.99 33.83
N GLY A 423 -1.41 3.90 33.62
CA GLY A 423 -0.50 4.41 34.69
C GLY A 423 -1.18 5.34 35.68
N PHE A 424 -2.33 5.93 35.35
CA PHE A 424 -3.10 6.78 36.29
C PHE A 424 -3.98 5.97 37.27
N PHE A 425 -4.20 4.69 37.02
CA PHE A 425 -5.02 3.80 37.84
C PHE A 425 -4.18 2.84 38.71
N LYS A 426 -2.87 2.93 38.63
CA LYS A 426 -1.91 2.30 39.56
C LYS A 426 -1.36 3.32 40.51
#